data_c284c0bb158368779891290cb2c70ce6
#
_entry.id   c284c0bb158368779891290cb2c70ce6
#
_cell.length_a   1.000
_cell.length_b   1.000
_cell.length_c   1.000
_cell.angle_alpha   90.00
_cell.angle_beta   90.00
_cell.angle_gamma   90.00
#
_symmetry.space_group_name_H-M   'P 1'
#
loop_
_entity.id
_entity.type
_entity.pdbx_description
1 polymer ?
#
loop_
_entity_poly.entity_id
_entity_poly.type
_entity_poly.pdbx_seq_one_letter_code
_entity_poly.pdbx_strand_id
1 'polypeptide(L)'
;MQFDHAARHSDLSASSRKGSTLALYALTLGAFAIGMTEFIIMGLLPEVAADLHVSIPLAGLLITGYALGVAAGAPVITIATHKMPRKALLLFLMILFIVGNALAALAPNYTVLMLARILAALTHGSFFGVGSVIAAELVPKEKRAGAIAIMFTGLTLANILGVPIGTFLGQAYGWRSTFWAITVIGAIAFVVIVLLVPKVASAASSLRQELGVLKRPAVHVALLMTVFGFGGVFTAFTYIAPILVDITGFSPGSVSYILVLFGVGITIGNIYGGKLADRKLFPSLLGILALLTVVLALFSLTALSKPLTLVTVFVLGIAAFGTVPGLQLHMLNTAKEAPTLASTLNIAAFNLGNALGAYIGGVVIELGFAGGLPAVPWVASLTTLIGILFTLWGARLQKQAARS
;
A
#
# COMPACT_ATOMS: atom_id res chain seq x y z
N MET A 1 47.06 19.85 21.50
CA MET A 1 46.87 18.59 20.74
C MET A 1 45.55 17.82 21.09
N GLN A 2 44.97 17.98 22.28
CA GLN A 2 43.69 17.27 22.64
C GLN A 2 42.43 17.93 22.05
N PHE A 3 42.41 19.21 21.73
CA PHE A 3 41.24 19.88 21.14
C PHE A 3 40.98 19.53 19.67
N ASP A 4 41.99 19.10 18.93
CA ASP A 4 41.86 18.77 17.50
C ASP A 4 41.27 17.34 17.26
N HIS A 5 41.43 16.44 18.24
CA HIS A 5 40.84 15.10 18.19
C HIS A 5 39.31 15.09 18.46
N ALA A 6 38.85 15.95 19.38
CA ALA A 6 37.42 16.03 19.71
C ALA A 6 36.63 16.68 18.57
N ALA A 7 37.17 17.70 17.90
CA ALA A 7 36.55 18.33 16.74
C ALA A 7 36.46 17.37 15.55
N ARG A 8 37.49 16.59 15.24
CA ARG A 8 37.44 15.57 14.16
C ARG A 8 36.48 14.44 14.45
N HIS A 9 36.32 13.99 15.70
CA HIS A 9 35.32 12.97 16.06
C HIS A 9 33.90 13.51 15.98
N SER A 10 33.63 14.76 16.32
CA SER A 10 32.33 15.41 16.17
C SER A 10 31.94 15.57 14.68
N ASP A 11 32.88 15.96 13.83
CA ASP A 11 32.66 16.14 12.39
C ASP A 11 32.43 14.79 11.66
N LEU A 12 33.18 13.74 12.02
CA LEU A 12 32.97 12.39 11.49
C LEU A 12 31.60 11.81 11.91
N SER A 13 31.17 12.07 13.15
CA SER A 13 29.85 11.64 13.64
C SER A 13 28.70 12.43 12.98
N ALA A 14 28.88 13.70 12.72
CA ALA A 14 27.91 14.55 12.04
C ALA A 14 27.81 14.21 10.55
N SER A 15 28.92 13.94 9.87
CA SER A 15 28.98 13.48 8.49
C SER A 15 28.32 12.11 8.31
N SER A 16 28.58 11.17 9.21
CA SER A 16 27.93 9.84 9.22
C SER A 16 26.42 9.95 9.44
N ARG A 17 25.95 10.83 10.33
CA ARG A 17 24.52 11.07 10.56
C ARG A 17 23.82 11.69 9.36
N LYS A 18 24.46 12.67 8.68
CA LYS A 18 23.92 13.26 7.45
C LYS A 18 23.80 12.23 6.34
N GLY A 19 24.82 11.37 6.14
CA GLY A 19 24.78 10.29 5.16
C GLY A 19 23.62 9.30 5.39
N SER A 20 23.40 8.90 6.65
CA SER A 20 22.29 8.01 7.01
C SER A 20 20.92 8.64 6.74
N THR A 21 20.74 9.93 7.05
CA THR A 21 19.48 10.65 6.81
C THR A 21 19.18 10.78 5.32
N LEU A 22 20.17 11.12 4.50
CA LEU A 22 20.01 11.20 3.04
C LEU A 22 19.67 9.85 2.43
N ALA A 23 20.27 8.77 2.92
CA ALA A 23 19.94 7.41 2.48
C ALA A 23 18.48 7.03 2.81
N LEU A 24 17.95 7.45 3.97
CA LEU A 24 16.53 7.25 4.32
C LEU A 24 15.60 7.99 3.36
N TYR A 25 15.93 9.25 3.01
CA TYR A 25 15.13 9.99 2.01
C TYR A 25 15.21 9.38 0.61
N ALA A 26 16.33 8.75 0.24
CA ALA A 26 16.43 7.99 -1.00
C ALA A 26 15.44 6.81 -1.02
N LEU A 27 15.33 6.08 0.09
CA LEU A 27 14.35 4.99 0.24
C LEU A 27 12.91 5.52 0.25
N THR A 28 12.67 6.67 0.90
CA THR A 28 11.36 7.35 0.90
C THR A 28 10.92 7.72 -0.51
N LEU A 29 11.83 8.22 -1.36
CA LEU A 29 11.53 8.56 -2.75
C LEU A 29 11.17 7.33 -3.57
N GLY A 30 11.87 6.20 -3.38
CA GLY A 30 11.50 4.92 -3.99
C GLY A 30 10.11 4.44 -3.54
N ALA A 31 9.83 4.52 -2.24
CA ALA A 31 8.52 4.19 -1.68
C ALA A 31 7.40 5.10 -2.22
N PHE A 32 7.68 6.39 -2.43
CA PHE A 32 6.77 7.33 -3.05
C PHE A 32 6.44 6.93 -4.50
N ALA A 33 7.45 6.61 -5.32
CA ALA A 33 7.26 6.21 -6.70
C ALA A 33 6.39 4.93 -6.80
N ILE A 34 6.68 3.93 -5.94
CA ILE A 34 5.92 2.67 -5.88
C ILE A 34 4.48 2.92 -5.43
N GLY A 35 4.27 3.76 -4.42
CA GLY A 35 2.93 4.13 -3.96
C GLY A 35 2.11 4.84 -5.04
N MET A 36 2.71 5.73 -5.81
CA MET A 36 2.02 6.35 -6.95
C MET A 36 1.53 5.31 -7.94
N THR A 37 2.38 4.39 -8.37
CA THR A 37 2.02 3.35 -9.34
C THR A 37 0.87 2.46 -8.85
N GLU A 38 0.80 2.17 -7.56
CA GLU A 38 -0.27 1.33 -7.00
C GLU A 38 -1.64 2.00 -7.14
N PHE A 39 -1.77 3.23 -6.67
CA PHE A 39 -3.06 3.88 -6.47
C PHE A 39 -3.55 4.73 -7.64
N ILE A 40 -2.65 5.18 -8.53
CA ILE A 40 -2.98 6.18 -9.57
C ILE A 40 -4.07 5.71 -10.55
N ILE A 41 -4.09 4.42 -10.86
CA ILE A 41 -5.03 3.86 -11.83
C ILE A 41 -6.50 4.04 -11.39
N MET A 42 -6.77 4.10 -10.09
CA MET A 42 -8.12 4.29 -9.56
C MET A 42 -8.68 5.67 -9.88
N GLY A 43 -7.79 6.69 -9.87
CA GLY A 43 -8.15 8.06 -10.28
C GLY A 43 -8.30 8.25 -11.79
N LEU A 44 -7.76 7.33 -12.59
CA LEU A 44 -7.73 7.38 -14.06
C LEU A 44 -8.51 6.23 -14.71
N LEU A 45 -9.32 5.51 -13.93
CA LEU A 45 -10.01 4.32 -14.40
C LEU A 45 -10.93 4.60 -15.61
N PRO A 46 -11.74 5.68 -15.63
CA PRO A 46 -12.59 6.01 -16.75
C PRO A 46 -11.77 6.35 -18.02
N GLU A 47 -10.68 7.12 -17.89
CA GLU A 47 -9.83 7.54 -18.98
C GLU A 47 -9.12 6.35 -19.64
N VAL A 48 -8.63 5.42 -18.82
CA VAL A 48 -8.00 4.18 -19.29
C VAL A 48 -9.02 3.27 -19.99
N ALA A 49 -10.21 3.11 -19.40
CA ALA A 49 -11.27 2.30 -19.98
C ALA A 49 -11.72 2.83 -21.35
N ALA A 50 -11.91 4.15 -21.45
CA ALA A 50 -12.32 4.80 -22.68
C ALA A 50 -11.25 4.70 -23.79
N ASP A 51 -9.97 4.98 -23.48
CA ASP A 51 -8.88 4.96 -24.46
C ASP A 51 -8.58 3.53 -24.97
N LEU A 52 -8.66 2.53 -24.09
CA LEU A 52 -8.41 1.12 -24.45
C LEU A 52 -9.66 0.37 -24.93
N HIS A 53 -10.81 1.06 -25.01
CA HIS A 53 -12.10 0.49 -25.44
C HIS A 53 -12.51 -0.75 -24.64
N VAL A 54 -12.36 -0.69 -23.33
CA VAL A 54 -12.74 -1.77 -22.39
C VAL A 54 -13.78 -1.28 -21.39
N SER A 55 -14.51 -2.21 -20.78
CA SER A 55 -15.47 -1.89 -19.74
C SER A 55 -14.76 -1.44 -18.44
N ILE A 56 -15.44 -0.67 -17.61
CA ILE A 56 -14.95 -0.25 -16.29
C ILE A 56 -14.56 -1.46 -15.42
N PRO A 57 -15.37 -2.55 -15.34
CA PRO A 57 -14.96 -3.77 -14.64
C PRO A 57 -13.66 -4.38 -15.17
N LEU A 58 -13.50 -4.45 -16.50
CA LEU A 58 -12.28 -4.98 -17.12
C LEU A 58 -11.07 -4.08 -16.82
N ALA A 59 -11.23 -2.75 -16.85
CA ALA A 59 -10.19 -1.82 -16.42
C ALA A 59 -9.85 -2.00 -14.93
N GLY A 60 -10.83 -2.29 -14.07
CA GLY A 60 -10.63 -2.60 -12.65
C GLY A 60 -9.72 -3.82 -12.39
N LEU A 61 -9.69 -4.80 -13.31
CA LEU A 61 -8.77 -5.94 -13.22
C LEU A 61 -7.29 -5.53 -13.32
N LEU A 62 -6.96 -4.33 -13.82
CA LEU A 62 -5.59 -3.80 -13.77
C LEU A 62 -5.11 -3.60 -12.33
N ILE A 63 -6.04 -3.30 -11.40
CA ILE A 63 -5.75 -3.19 -9.96
C ILE A 63 -5.61 -4.59 -9.38
N THR A 64 -6.54 -5.49 -9.70
CA THR A 64 -6.48 -6.90 -9.31
C THR A 64 -5.16 -7.54 -9.74
N GLY A 65 -4.76 -7.38 -11.01
CA GLY A 65 -3.53 -7.93 -11.56
C GLY A 65 -2.27 -7.38 -10.88
N TYR A 66 -2.24 -6.07 -10.62
CA TYR A 66 -1.16 -5.45 -9.86
C TYR A 66 -1.08 -6.02 -8.44
N ALA A 67 -2.18 -6.04 -7.71
CA ALA A 67 -2.21 -6.50 -6.34
C ALA A 67 -1.87 -8.00 -6.19
N LEU A 68 -2.33 -8.85 -7.12
CA LEU A 68 -1.89 -10.26 -7.19
C LEU A 68 -0.40 -10.36 -7.51
N GLY A 69 0.12 -9.50 -8.40
CA GLY A 69 1.53 -9.39 -8.70
C GLY A 69 2.36 -9.05 -7.45
N VAL A 70 1.88 -8.15 -6.59
CA VAL A 70 2.54 -7.85 -5.29
C VAL A 70 2.47 -9.05 -4.36
N ALA A 71 1.27 -9.63 -4.19
CA ALA A 71 1.05 -10.74 -3.26
C ALA A 71 1.90 -11.97 -3.59
N ALA A 72 1.99 -12.33 -4.87
CA ALA A 72 2.81 -13.46 -5.35
C ALA A 72 4.28 -13.08 -5.54
N GLY A 73 4.55 -11.87 -5.99
CA GLY A 73 5.89 -11.40 -6.33
C GLY A 73 6.82 -11.28 -5.13
N ALA A 74 6.33 -10.80 -3.99
CA ALA A 74 7.16 -10.61 -2.81
C ALA A 74 7.85 -11.91 -2.34
N PRO A 75 7.16 -13.04 -2.13
CA PRO A 75 7.82 -14.28 -1.75
C PRO A 75 8.72 -14.85 -2.88
N VAL A 76 8.27 -14.79 -4.14
CA VAL A 76 9.05 -15.29 -5.28
C VAL A 76 10.37 -14.53 -5.44
N ILE A 77 10.32 -13.21 -5.46
CA ILE A 77 11.53 -12.37 -5.56
C ILE A 77 12.43 -12.56 -4.35
N THR A 78 11.89 -12.62 -3.15
CA THR A 78 12.67 -12.82 -1.92
C THR A 78 13.44 -14.14 -1.96
N ILE A 79 12.80 -15.23 -2.40
CA ILE A 79 13.45 -16.54 -2.55
C ILE A 79 14.48 -16.52 -3.68
N ALA A 80 14.13 -15.99 -4.85
CA ALA A 80 15.02 -15.99 -6.01
C ALA A 80 16.28 -15.12 -5.79
N THR A 81 16.16 -14.06 -4.99
CA THR A 81 17.23 -13.07 -4.79
C THR A 81 17.92 -13.16 -3.43
N HIS A 82 17.67 -14.22 -2.65
CA HIS A 82 18.19 -14.35 -1.26
C HIS A 82 19.72 -14.24 -1.13
N LYS A 83 20.48 -14.54 -2.21
CA LYS A 83 21.93 -14.40 -2.26
C LYS A 83 22.41 -13.02 -2.72
N MET A 84 21.53 -12.17 -3.21
CA MET A 84 21.91 -10.84 -3.70
C MET A 84 22.24 -9.88 -2.54
N PRO A 85 23.31 -9.08 -2.66
CA PRO A 85 23.53 -7.98 -1.73
C PRO A 85 22.33 -7.03 -1.73
N ARG A 86 21.90 -6.58 -0.55
CA ARG A 86 20.65 -5.80 -0.37
C ARG A 86 20.56 -4.55 -1.25
N LYS A 87 21.68 -3.79 -1.38
CA LYS A 87 21.70 -2.62 -2.28
C LYS A 87 21.53 -3.03 -3.74
N ALA A 88 22.21 -4.11 -4.18
CA ALA A 88 22.08 -4.61 -5.55
C ALA A 88 20.64 -5.05 -5.83
N LEU A 89 19.99 -5.70 -4.86
CA LEU A 89 18.56 -6.06 -4.97
C LEU A 89 17.66 -4.83 -5.08
N LEU A 90 17.85 -3.79 -4.25
CA LEU A 90 17.09 -2.54 -4.38
C LEU A 90 17.22 -1.92 -5.77
N LEU A 91 18.44 -1.88 -6.30
CA LEU A 91 18.70 -1.32 -7.64
C LEU A 91 18.06 -2.16 -8.74
N PHE A 92 18.14 -3.49 -8.65
CA PHE A 92 17.45 -4.41 -9.55
C PHE A 92 15.93 -4.18 -9.53
N LEU A 93 15.33 -4.07 -8.34
CA LEU A 93 13.90 -3.79 -8.18
C LEU A 93 13.52 -2.44 -8.79
N MET A 94 14.34 -1.40 -8.60
CA MET A 94 14.08 -0.09 -9.21
C MET A 94 14.18 -0.11 -10.74
N ILE A 95 15.11 -0.88 -11.32
CA ILE A 95 15.18 -1.09 -12.77
C ILE A 95 13.89 -1.77 -13.27
N LEU A 96 13.46 -2.83 -12.59
CA LEU A 96 12.24 -3.56 -12.94
C LEU A 96 11.00 -2.64 -12.85
N PHE A 97 10.95 -1.78 -11.82
CA PHE A 97 9.93 -0.77 -11.63
C PHE A 97 9.89 0.25 -12.78
N ILE A 98 11.06 0.81 -13.14
CA ILE A 98 11.19 1.78 -14.24
C ILE A 98 10.74 1.14 -15.56
N VAL A 99 11.21 -0.06 -15.87
CA VAL A 99 10.82 -0.80 -17.08
C VAL A 99 9.32 -1.07 -17.10
N GLY A 100 8.75 -1.54 -15.97
CA GLY A 100 7.31 -1.81 -15.88
C GLY A 100 6.47 -0.56 -16.12
N ASN A 101 6.84 0.58 -15.53
CA ASN A 101 6.09 1.84 -15.74
C ASN A 101 6.31 2.45 -17.14
N ALA A 102 7.50 2.33 -17.70
CA ALA A 102 7.76 2.74 -19.09
C ALA A 102 6.93 1.90 -20.08
N LEU A 103 6.85 0.58 -19.88
CA LEU A 103 5.99 -0.30 -20.68
C LEU A 103 4.51 0.06 -20.51
N ALA A 104 4.07 0.43 -19.30
CA ALA A 104 2.71 0.90 -19.07
C ALA A 104 2.43 2.21 -19.83
N ALA A 105 3.38 3.16 -19.83
CA ALA A 105 3.27 4.40 -20.58
C ALA A 105 3.23 4.19 -22.11
N LEU A 106 3.88 3.16 -22.60
CA LEU A 106 3.95 2.79 -24.02
C LEU A 106 2.84 1.80 -24.44
N ALA A 107 2.00 1.33 -23.50
CA ALA A 107 1.05 0.26 -23.76
C ALA A 107 0.05 0.63 -24.88
N PRO A 108 0.01 -0.11 -25.99
CA PRO A 108 -0.92 0.15 -27.10
C PRO A 108 -2.29 -0.47 -26.84
N ASN A 109 -2.40 -1.41 -25.92
CA ASN A 109 -3.62 -2.13 -25.61
C ASN A 109 -3.65 -2.60 -24.14
N TYR A 110 -4.81 -3.09 -23.72
CA TYR A 110 -5.07 -3.57 -22.37
C TYR A 110 -4.11 -4.67 -21.90
N THR A 111 -3.83 -5.66 -22.76
CA THR A 111 -2.95 -6.79 -22.41
C THR A 111 -1.54 -6.35 -22.06
N VAL A 112 -0.96 -5.47 -22.89
CA VAL A 112 0.38 -4.92 -22.63
C VAL A 112 0.39 -4.10 -21.35
N LEU A 113 -0.65 -3.28 -21.12
CA LEU A 113 -0.78 -2.53 -19.86
C LEU A 113 -0.87 -3.47 -18.66
N MET A 114 -1.66 -4.53 -18.73
CA MET A 114 -1.77 -5.53 -17.66
C MET A 114 -0.43 -6.19 -17.34
N LEU A 115 0.31 -6.65 -18.35
CA LEU A 115 1.62 -7.26 -18.17
C LEU A 115 2.63 -6.27 -17.58
N ALA A 116 2.62 -5.03 -18.04
CA ALA A 116 3.46 -3.96 -17.51
C ALA A 116 3.18 -3.67 -16.03
N ARG A 117 1.90 -3.65 -15.64
CA ARG A 117 1.49 -3.47 -14.24
C ARG A 117 1.89 -4.65 -13.36
N ILE A 118 1.74 -5.90 -13.83
CA ILE A 118 2.22 -7.08 -13.10
C ILE A 118 3.74 -7.00 -12.93
N LEU A 119 4.49 -6.62 -13.96
CA LEU A 119 5.94 -6.47 -13.89
C LEU A 119 6.34 -5.43 -12.83
N ALA A 120 5.71 -4.25 -12.83
CA ALA A 120 5.93 -3.22 -11.83
C ALA A 120 5.58 -3.71 -10.41
N ALA A 121 4.50 -4.49 -10.28
CA ALA A 121 4.03 -5.02 -9.00
C ALA A 121 5.00 -5.98 -8.32
N LEU A 122 5.78 -6.77 -9.09
CA LEU A 122 6.78 -7.68 -8.54
C LEU A 122 7.81 -6.98 -7.64
N THR A 123 8.01 -5.68 -7.84
CA THR A 123 9.00 -4.89 -7.09
C THR A 123 8.48 -4.43 -5.73
N HIS A 124 7.17 -4.23 -5.59
CA HIS A 124 6.56 -3.52 -4.48
C HIS A 124 6.88 -4.17 -3.12
N GLY A 125 6.43 -5.40 -2.88
CA GLY A 125 6.60 -6.05 -1.58
C GLY A 125 8.07 -6.27 -1.22
N SER A 126 8.90 -6.64 -2.18
CA SER A 126 10.34 -6.85 -2.00
C SER A 126 11.08 -5.55 -1.72
N PHE A 127 10.72 -4.43 -2.37
CA PHE A 127 11.31 -3.13 -2.10
C PHE A 127 11.06 -2.68 -0.65
N PHE A 128 9.81 -2.77 -0.18
CA PHE A 128 9.48 -2.42 1.19
C PHE A 128 10.14 -3.34 2.22
N GLY A 129 10.24 -4.65 1.93
CA GLY A 129 10.93 -5.59 2.78
C GLY A 129 12.42 -5.29 2.92
N VAL A 130 13.15 -5.21 1.80
CA VAL A 130 14.60 -4.95 1.78
C VAL A 130 14.93 -3.53 2.24
N GLY A 131 14.13 -2.56 1.80
CA GLY A 131 14.28 -1.16 2.18
C GLY A 131 14.12 -0.94 3.69
N SER A 132 13.16 -1.61 4.34
CA SER A 132 12.97 -1.57 5.79
C SER A 132 14.19 -2.09 6.55
N VAL A 133 14.80 -3.18 6.07
CA VAL A 133 16.01 -3.73 6.68
C VAL A 133 17.17 -2.76 6.53
N ILE A 134 17.37 -2.20 5.34
CA ILE A 134 18.43 -1.18 5.12
C ILE A 134 18.17 0.04 6.00
N ALA A 135 16.95 0.57 6.03
CA ALA A 135 16.59 1.71 6.87
C ALA A 135 16.92 1.46 8.35
N ALA A 136 16.60 0.26 8.86
CA ALA A 136 16.90 -0.13 10.23
C ALA A 136 18.41 -0.22 10.52
N GLU A 137 19.23 -0.62 9.52
CA GLU A 137 20.68 -0.74 9.68
C GLU A 137 21.44 0.59 9.55
N LEU A 138 20.81 1.61 8.98
CA LEU A 138 21.37 2.95 8.86
C LEU A 138 21.40 3.74 10.18
N VAL A 139 20.74 3.24 11.22
CA VAL A 139 20.56 3.96 12.50
C VAL A 139 20.78 3.05 13.70
N PRO A 140 21.08 3.61 14.89
CA PRO A 140 21.16 2.84 16.15
C PRO A 140 19.85 2.09 16.46
N LYS A 141 19.94 1.02 17.25
CA LYS A 141 18.82 0.10 17.57
C LYS A 141 17.57 0.84 18.06
N GLU A 142 17.75 1.87 18.87
CA GLU A 142 16.67 2.66 19.50
C GLU A 142 15.90 3.53 18.48
N LYS A 143 16.47 3.75 17.28
CA LYS A 143 15.88 4.60 16.22
C LYS A 143 15.38 3.81 15.01
N ARG A 144 15.50 2.49 15.02
CA ARG A 144 15.15 1.62 13.86
C ARG A 144 13.69 1.76 13.42
N ALA A 145 12.76 1.76 14.37
CA ALA A 145 11.34 1.93 14.06
C ALA A 145 11.06 3.29 13.38
N GLY A 146 11.69 4.36 13.89
CA GLY A 146 11.58 5.69 13.28
C GLY A 146 12.16 5.76 11.85
N ALA A 147 13.29 5.08 11.60
CA ALA A 147 13.89 5.03 10.26
C ALA A 147 13.00 4.30 9.25
N ILE A 148 12.40 3.18 9.66
CA ILE A 148 11.41 2.45 8.85
C ILE A 148 10.19 3.34 8.59
N ALA A 149 9.68 4.03 9.62
CA ALA A 149 8.55 4.94 9.48
C ALA A 149 8.84 6.08 8.48
N ILE A 150 10.06 6.66 8.50
CA ILE A 150 10.48 7.67 7.51
C ILE A 150 10.40 7.12 6.09
N MET A 151 10.88 5.91 5.83
CA MET A 151 10.75 5.29 4.52
C MET A 151 9.29 5.13 4.09
N PHE A 152 8.42 4.67 5.00
CA PHE A 152 6.99 4.49 4.72
C PHE A 152 6.22 5.80 4.54
N THR A 153 6.75 6.95 4.98
CA THR A 153 6.12 8.25 4.67
C THR A 153 6.06 8.51 3.17
N GLY A 154 6.93 7.87 2.37
CA GLY A 154 6.84 7.91 0.91
C GLY A 154 5.50 7.41 0.38
N LEU A 155 4.99 6.30 0.92
CA LEU A 155 3.67 5.78 0.56
C LEU A 155 2.54 6.73 0.94
N THR A 156 2.64 7.35 2.11
CA THR A 156 1.66 8.35 2.57
C THR A 156 1.68 9.59 1.66
N LEU A 157 2.86 10.09 1.33
CA LEU A 157 3.02 11.23 0.41
C LEU A 157 2.53 10.89 -1.01
N ALA A 158 2.71 9.65 -1.47
CA ALA A 158 2.15 9.19 -2.74
C ALA A 158 0.62 9.32 -2.75
N ASN A 159 -0.05 8.95 -1.68
CA ASN A 159 -1.51 9.07 -1.60
C ASN A 159 -1.99 10.53 -1.50
N ILE A 160 -1.28 11.39 -0.74
CA ILE A 160 -1.69 12.79 -0.53
C ILE A 160 -1.39 13.67 -1.75
N LEU A 161 -0.24 13.50 -2.36
CA LEU A 161 0.28 14.36 -3.42
C LEU A 161 0.40 13.62 -4.75
N GLY A 162 0.99 12.42 -4.74
CA GLY A 162 1.32 11.68 -5.95
C GLY A 162 0.09 11.27 -6.74
N VAL A 163 -0.90 10.68 -6.10
CA VAL A 163 -2.13 10.22 -6.76
C VAL A 163 -2.96 11.40 -7.29
N PRO A 164 -3.26 12.45 -6.52
CA PRO A 164 -3.98 13.61 -7.05
C PRO A 164 -3.26 14.30 -8.21
N ILE A 165 -1.95 14.58 -8.06
CA ILE A 165 -1.16 15.24 -9.10
C ILE A 165 -1.09 14.36 -10.35
N GLY A 166 -0.88 13.06 -10.18
CA GLY A 166 -0.83 12.12 -11.28
C GLY A 166 -2.19 11.96 -11.98
N THR A 167 -3.30 11.97 -11.23
CA THR A 167 -4.66 11.97 -11.80
C THR A 167 -4.89 13.24 -12.61
N PHE A 168 -4.55 14.40 -12.07
CA PHE A 168 -4.64 15.67 -12.79
C PHE A 168 -3.80 15.65 -14.10
N LEU A 169 -2.55 15.18 -14.00
CA LEU A 169 -1.66 15.05 -15.15
C LEU A 169 -2.25 14.13 -16.22
N GLY A 170 -2.78 12.99 -15.81
CA GLY A 170 -3.38 12.00 -16.71
C GLY A 170 -4.66 12.50 -17.37
N GLN A 171 -5.46 13.30 -16.66
CA GLN A 171 -6.66 13.93 -17.21
C GLN A 171 -6.33 15.07 -18.18
N ALA A 172 -5.28 15.85 -17.92
CA ALA A 172 -4.88 16.97 -18.75
C ALA A 172 -4.12 16.56 -20.03
N TYR A 173 -3.26 15.54 -19.94
CA TYR A 173 -2.31 15.16 -20.99
C TYR A 173 -2.44 13.69 -21.43
N GLY A 174 -3.50 13.00 -21.01
CA GLY A 174 -3.72 11.58 -21.23
C GLY A 174 -3.02 10.70 -20.17
N TRP A 175 -3.67 9.58 -19.80
CA TRP A 175 -3.25 8.71 -18.70
C TRP A 175 -1.82 8.17 -18.84
N ARG A 176 -1.30 8.03 -20.06
CA ARG A 176 0.08 7.59 -20.32
C ARG A 176 1.12 8.57 -19.78
N SER A 177 0.81 9.88 -19.77
CA SER A 177 1.71 10.92 -19.22
C SER A 177 2.01 10.68 -17.73
N THR A 178 1.06 10.17 -16.99
CA THR A 178 1.24 9.82 -15.56
C THR A 178 2.25 8.69 -15.38
N PHE A 179 2.18 7.64 -16.20
CA PHE A 179 3.17 6.55 -16.13
C PHE A 179 4.56 7.00 -16.57
N TRP A 180 4.67 7.95 -17.51
CA TRP A 180 5.94 8.59 -17.82
C TRP A 180 6.49 9.40 -16.64
N ALA A 181 5.65 10.17 -15.95
CA ALA A 181 6.06 10.91 -14.75
C ALA A 181 6.57 9.94 -13.66
N ILE A 182 5.86 8.83 -13.42
CA ILE A 182 6.28 7.79 -12.47
C ILE A 182 7.61 7.15 -12.91
N THR A 183 7.80 6.89 -14.19
CA THR A 183 9.06 6.37 -14.75
C THR A 183 10.22 7.32 -14.46
N VAL A 184 10.04 8.61 -14.67
CA VAL A 184 11.04 9.64 -14.36
C VAL A 184 11.34 9.70 -12.86
N ILE A 185 10.32 9.72 -12.01
CA ILE A 185 10.48 9.71 -10.54
C ILE A 185 11.23 8.44 -10.11
N GLY A 186 10.89 7.28 -10.69
CA GLY A 186 11.59 6.01 -10.45
C GLY A 186 13.05 6.07 -10.86
N ALA A 187 13.38 6.69 -12.00
CA ALA A 187 14.76 6.87 -12.46
C ALA A 187 15.55 7.81 -11.53
N ILE A 188 14.93 8.89 -11.06
CA ILE A 188 15.53 9.77 -10.05
C ILE A 188 15.78 8.98 -8.75
N ALA A 189 14.80 8.22 -8.27
CA ALA A 189 14.94 7.38 -7.08
C ALA A 189 16.08 6.36 -7.24
N PHE A 190 16.19 5.71 -8.41
CA PHE A 190 17.30 4.80 -8.71
C PHE A 190 18.66 5.49 -8.57
N VAL A 191 18.84 6.64 -9.21
CA VAL A 191 20.11 7.42 -9.15
C VAL A 191 20.42 7.82 -7.70
N VAL A 192 19.42 8.33 -6.98
CA VAL A 192 19.60 8.76 -5.58
C VAL A 192 19.94 7.55 -4.68
N ILE A 193 19.35 6.37 -4.89
CA ILE A 193 19.70 5.14 -4.18
C ILE A 193 21.13 4.70 -4.51
N VAL A 194 21.56 4.78 -5.79
CA VAL A 194 22.94 4.48 -6.20
C VAL A 194 23.94 5.34 -5.43
N LEU A 195 23.66 6.64 -5.33
CA LEU A 195 24.58 7.61 -4.74
C LEU A 195 24.60 7.61 -3.21
N LEU A 196 23.42 7.48 -2.59
CA LEU A 196 23.26 7.75 -1.15
C LEU A 196 23.10 6.51 -0.28
N VAL A 197 22.59 5.40 -0.80
CA VAL A 197 22.43 4.19 0.02
C VAL A 197 23.75 3.42 0.08
N PRO A 198 24.31 3.17 1.28
CA PRO A 198 25.54 2.42 1.40
C PRO A 198 25.36 0.93 1.09
N LYS A 199 26.47 0.23 0.85
CA LYS A 199 26.47 -1.23 0.76
C LYS A 199 26.21 -1.82 2.15
N VAL A 200 25.16 -2.59 2.29
CA VAL A 200 24.76 -3.25 3.54
C VAL A 200 24.95 -4.76 3.37
N ALA A 201 25.59 -5.39 4.33
CA ALA A 201 25.83 -6.83 4.30
C ALA A 201 24.50 -7.62 4.40
N SER A 202 24.40 -8.73 3.69
CA SER A 202 23.26 -9.65 3.82
C SER A 202 23.47 -10.52 5.05
N ALA A 203 22.58 -10.42 6.06
CA ALA A 203 22.55 -11.40 7.13
C ALA A 203 21.82 -12.64 6.61
N ALA A 204 22.47 -13.78 6.65
CA ALA A 204 21.88 -15.07 6.32
C ALA A 204 20.86 -15.44 7.43
N SER A 205 19.58 -15.25 7.19
CA SER A 205 18.54 -15.86 8.00
C SER A 205 18.21 -17.25 7.45
N SER A 206 17.94 -18.21 8.34
CA SER A 206 17.53 -19.54 7.88
C SER A 206 16.04 -19.53 7.54
N LEU A 207 15.75 -19.43 6.27
CA LEU A 207 14.38 -19.44 5.70
C LEU A 207 13.53 -20.60 6.23
N ARG A 208 14.14 -21.73 6.58
CA ARG A 208 13.46 -22.94 7.06
C ARG A 208 12.83 -22.76 8.46
N GLN A 209 13.46 -21.97 9.33
CA GLN A 209 12.91 -21.66 10.66
C GLN A 209 11.75 -20.68 10.55
N GLU A 210 11.86 -19.70 9.68
CA GLU A 210 10.82 -18.69 9.44
C GLU A 210 9.55 -19.34 8.86
N LEU A 211 9.66 -20.29 7.93
CA LEU A 211 8.53 -21.00 7.33
C LEU A 211 7.70 -21.82 8.35
N GLY A 212 8.29 -22.19 9.49
CA GLY A 212 7.57 -22.89 10.57
C GLY A 212 6.36 -22.11 11.11
N VAL A 213 6.39 -20.78 11.03
CA VAL A 213 5.32 -19.88 11.49
C VAL A 213 4.04 -20.07 10.66
N LEU A 214 4.16 -20.45 9.39
CA LEU A 214 3.02 -20.72 8.50
C LEU A 214 2.17 -21.92 8.92
N LYS A 215 2.65 -22.78 9.82
CA LYS A 215 1.87 -23.92 10.33
C LYS A 215 0.88 -23.53 11.45
N ARG A 216 0.92 -22.30 11.94
CA ARG A 216 0.10 -21.86 13.08
C ARG A 216 -1.26 -21.33 12.62
N PRO A 217 -2.38 -21.88 13.12
CA PRO A 217 -3.72 -21.39 12.80
C PRO A 217 -3.92 -19.90 13.09
N ALA A 218 -3.32 -19.39 14.18
CA ALA A 218 -3.40 -17.99 14.55
C ALA A 218 -2.84 -17.04 13.47
N VAL A 219 -1.80 -17.49 12.74
CA VAL A 219 -1.21 -16.73 11.63
C VAL A 219 -2.19 -16.64 10.46
N HIS A 220 -2.85 -17.74 10.11
CA HIS A 220 -3.85 -17.74 9.04
C HIS A 220 -5.04 -16.83 9.39
N VAL A 221 -5.50 -16.87 10.64
CA VAL A 221 -6.58 -15.97 11.10
C VAL A 221 -6.13 -14.50 11.01
N ALA A 222 -4.89 -14.16 11.41
CA ALA A 222 -4.35 -12.82 11.29
C ALA A 222 -4.28 -12.35 9.82
N LEU A 223 -3.88 -13.22 8.90
CA LEU A 223 -3.88 -12.94 7.47
C LEU A 223 -5.30 -12.71 6.93
N LEU A 224 -6.27 -13.54 7.31
CA LEU A 224 -7.67 -13.38 6.91
C LEU A 224 -8.30 -12.10 7.49
N MET A 225 -7.93 -11.71 8.72
CA MET A 225 -8.31 -10.41 9.27
C MET A 225 -7.85 -9.27 8.37
N THR A 226 -6.62 -9.35 7.85
CA THR A 226 -6.06 -8.33 6.94
C THR A 226 -6.74 -8.37 5.59
N VAL A 227 -6.88 -9.56 4.97
CA VAL A 227 -7.51 -9.72 3.65
C VAL A 227 -8.92 -9.14 3.63
N PHE A 228 -9.77 -9.54 4.57
CA PHE A 228 -11.17 -9.11 4.57
C PHE A 228 -11.39 -7.76 5.29
N GLY A 229 -10.60 -7.44 6.31
CA GLY A 229 -10.70 -6.19 7.03
C GLY A 229 -10.31 -4.98 6.17
N PHE A 230 -9.36 -5.15 5.26
CA PHE A 230 -8.93 -4.09 4.35
C PHE A 230 -9.50 -4.24 2.93
N GLY A 231 -9.81 -5.45 2.49
CA GLY A 231 -10.30 -5.73 1.13
C GLY A 231 -11.55 -4.96 0.75
N GLY A 232 -12.46 -4.72 1.71
CA GLY A 232 -13.65 -3.91 1.48
C GLY A 232 -13.34 -2.48 1.03
N VAL A 233 -12.23 -1.89 1.48
CA VAL A 233 -11.79 -0.57 1.01
C VAL A 233 -11.61 -0.59 -0.50
N PHE A 234 -10.91 -1.59 -1.02
CA PHE A 234 -10.61 -1.69 -2.45
C PHE A 234 -11.82 -2.10 -3.30
N THR A 235 -12.82 -2.76 -2.70
CA THR A 235 -14.10 -3.00 -3.40
C THR A 235 -14.73 -1.68 -3.85
N ALA A 236 -14.75 -0.65 -2.98
CA ALA A 236 -15.32 0.65 -3.30
C ALA A 236 -14.29 1.60 -3.96
N PHE A 237 -13.08 1.69 -3.41
CA PHE A 237 -12.09 2.69 -3.82
C PHE A 237 -11.53 2.43 -5.23
N THR A 238 -11.50 1.18 -5.69
CA THR A 238 -11.16 0.85 -7.09
C THR A 238 -12.02 1.60 -8.08
N TYR A 239 -13.29 1.78 -7.75
CA TYR A 239 -14.29 2.42 -8.61
C TYR A 239 -14.66 3.83 -8.13
N ILE A 240 -13.78 4.47 -7.35
CA ILE A 240 -14.06 5.80 -6.76
C ILE A 240 -14.32 6.86 -7.84
N ALA A 241 -13.53 6.87 -8.93
CA ALA A 241 -13.70 7.85 -10.00
C ALA A 241 -15.06 7.68 -10.71
N PRO A 242 -15.48 6.48 -11.17
CA PRO A 242 -16.84 6.27 -11.67
C PRO A 242 -17.94 6.65 -10.66
N ILE A 243 -17.78 6.31 -9.38
CA ILE A 243 -18.77 6.69 -8.35
C ILE A 243 -18.91 8.21 -8.26
N LEU A 244 -17.80 8.94 -8.23
CA LEU A 244 -17.80 10.40 -8.14
C LEU A 244 -18.39 11.07 -9.40
N VAL A 245 -18.10 10.54 -10.58
CA VAL A 245 -18.54 11.14 -11.85
C VAL A 245 -19.96 10.71 -12.20
N ASP A 246 -20.24 9.41 -12.24
CA ASP A 246 -21.48 8.87 -12.81
C ASP A 246 -22.63 8.85 -11.81
N ILE A 247 -22.35 8.72 -10.49
CA ILE A 247 -23.38 8.72 -9.45
C ILE A 247 -23.53 10.09 -8.81
N THR A 248 -22.41 10.67 -8.31
CA THR A 248 -22.46 11.95 -7.57
C THR A 248 -22.59 13.15 -8.51
N GLY A 249 -22.19 13.03 -9.79
CA GLY A 249 -22.24 14.09 -10.78
C GLY A 249 -21.16 15.16 -10.58
N PHE A 250 -20.00 14.79 -10.07
CA PHE A 250 -18.80 15.64 -10.09
C PHE A 250 -18.22 15.67 -11.52
N SER A 251 -17.59 16.79 -11.87
CA SER A 251 -16.80 16.83 -13.10
C SER A 251 -15.58 15.90 -12.98
N PRO A 252 -15.11 15.28 -14.08
CA PRO A 252 -13.89 14.44 -14.04
C PRO A 252 -12.69 15.17 -13.42
N GLY A 253 -12.49 16.45 -13.72
CA GLY A 253 -11.42 17.26 -13.13
C GLY A 253 -11.50 17.45 -11.62
N SER A 254 -12.67 17.23 -11.00
CA SER A 254 -12.84 17.33 -9.53
C SER A 254 -12.27 16.10 -8.82
N VAL A 255 -12.11 14.96 -9.49
CA VAL A 255 -11.66 13.68 -8.88
C VAL A 255 -10.31 13.87 -8.21
N SER A 256 -9.35 14.52 -8.88
CA SER A 256 -8.01 14.76 -8.32
C SER A 256 -8.05 15.52 -7.00
N TYR A 257 -8.89 16.56 -6.87
CA TYR A 257 -9.05 17.33 -5.62
C TYR A 257 -9.72 16.52 -4.51
N ILE A 258 -10.70 15.67 -4.87
CA ILE A 258 -11.39 14.80 -3.91
C ILE A 258 -10.41 13.72 -3.39
N LEU A 259 -9.51 13.24 -4.24
CA LEU A 259 -8.45 12.30 -3.83
C LEU A 259 -7.43 12.93 -2.85
N VAL A 260 -7.19 14.24 -2.92
CA VAL A 260 -6.41 14.94 -1.86
C VAL A 260 -7.10 14.80 -0.51
N LEU A 261 -8.42 15.01 -0.47
CA LEU A 261 -9.22 14.90 0.75
C LEU A 261 -9.13 13.48 1.34
N PHE A 262 -9.22 12.44 0.49
CA PHE A 262 -9.00 11.05 0.88
C PHE A 262 -7.57 10.85 1.44
N GLY A 263 -6.54 11.38 0.78
CA GLY A 263 -5.14 11.30 1.21
C GLY A 263 -4.89 11.94 2.58
N VAL A 264 -5.52 13.09 2.87
CA VAL A 264 -5.48 13.71 4.20
C VAL A 264 -6.15 12.78 5.24
N GLY A 265 -7.30 12.19 4.89
CA GLY A 265 -7.96 11.18 5.71
C GLY A 265 -7.06 9.99 6.04
N ILE A 266 -6.37 9.44 5.04
CA ILE A 266 -5.36 8.36 5.20
C ILE A 266 -4.33 8.72 6.27
N THR A 267 -3.77 9.93 6.21
CA THR A 267 -2.73 10.37 7.14
C THR A 267 -3.25 10.41 8.57
N ILE A 268 -4.42 11.02 8.77
CA ILE A 268 -5.07 11.09 10.07
C ILE A 268 -5.37 9.68 10.59
N GLY A 269 -5.95 8.82 9.73
CA GLY A 269 -6.30 7.44 10.06
C GLY A 269 -5.07 6.64 10.51
N ASN A 270 -3.99 6.69 9.76
CA ASN A 270 -2.75 5.97 10.06
C ASN A 270 -2.14 6.40 11.40
N ILE A 271 -2.07 7.72 11.67
CA ILE A 271 -1.53 8.25 12.92
C ILE A 271 -2.39 7.85 14.12
N TYR A 272 -3.70 8.09 14.06
CA TYR A 272 -4.59 7.79 15.19
C TYR A 272 -4.86 6.30 15.34
N GLY A 273 -4.96 5.54 14.23
CA GLY A 273 -5.09 4.10 14.24
C GLY A 273 -3.90 3.43 14.94
N GLY A 274 -2.67 3.88 14.68
CA GLY A 274 -1.48 3.43 15.39
C GLY A 274 -1.55 3.71 16.89
N LYS A 275 -1.85 4.95 17.29
CA LYS A 275 -1.98 5.33 18.71
C LYS A 275 -3.08 4.55 19.44
N LEU A 276 -4.18 4.25 18.78
CA LEU A 276 -5.27 3.46 19.35
C LEU A 276 -4.88 1.98 19.49
N ALA A 277 -4.21 1.41 18.47
CA ALA A 277 -3.73 0.04 18.46
C ALA A 277 -2.69 -0.21 19.57
N ASP A 278 -1.78 0.74 19.81
CA ASP A 278 -0.80 0.69 20.89
C ASP A 278 -1.44 0.62 22.28
N ARG A 279 -2.60 1.27 22.45
CA ARG A 279 -3.32 1.27 23.74
C ARG A 279 -4.12 -0.01 23.96
N LYS A 280 -4.96 -0.40 23.01
CA LYS A 280 -5.84 -1.57 23.11
C LYS A 280 -6.10 -2.15 21.72
N LEU A 281 -5.26 -3.08 21.27
CA LEU A 281 -5.24 -3.60 19.91
C LEU A 281 -6.60 -4.06 19.38
N PHE A 282 -7.23 -5.07 19.98
CA PHE A 282 -8.49 -5.63 19.45
C PHE A 282 -9.70 -4.68 19.58
N PRO A 283 -9.91 -3.99 20.72
CA PRO A 283 -10.98 -3.00 20.80
C PRO A 283 -10.85 -1.90 19.76
N SER A 284 -9.62 -1.43 19.50
CA SER A 284 -9.36 -0.40 18.47
C SER A 284 -9.62 -0.91 17.08
N LEU A 285 -9.11 -2.10 16.73
CA LEU A 285 -9.37 -2.73 15.43
C LEU A 285 -10.86 -2.92 15.19
N LEU A 286 -11.60 -3.47 16.17
CA LEU A 286 -13.05 -3.67 16.05
C LEU A 286 -13.80 -2.36 15.87
N GLY A 287 -13.43 -1.31 16.63
CA GLY A 287 -14.06 0.00 16.52
C GLY A 287 -13.79 0.66 15.16
N ILE A 288 -12.55 0.58 14.65
CA ILE A 288 -12.18 1.15 13.35
C ILE A 288 -12.83 0.36 12.20
N LEU A 289 -12.84 -0.99 12.26
CA LEU A 289 -13.51 -1.83 11.27
C LEU A 289 -15.04 -1.62 11.27
N ALA A 290 -15.65 -1.42 12.44
CA ALA A 290 -17.07 -1.06 12.54
C ALA A 290 -17.35 0.30 11.90
N LEU A 291 -16.52 1.31 12.18
CA LEU A 291 -16.59 2.61 11.51
C LEU A 291 -16.47 2.47 9.99
N LEU A 292 -15.49 1.70 9.52
CA LEU A 292 -15.27 1.45 8.09
C LEU A 292 -16.48 0.78 7.45
N THR A 293 -17.05 -0.25 8.10
CA THR A 293 -18.26 -0.95 7.63
C THR A 293 -19.44 0.02 7.48
N VAL A 294 -19.67 0.87 8.50
CA VAL A 294 -20.76 1.86 8.48
C VAL A 294 -20.55 2.91 7.39
N VAL A 295 -19.33 3.43 7.26
CA VAL A 295 -19.01 4.45 6.24
C VAL A 295 -19.20 3.88 4.85
N LEU A 296 -18.74 2.65 4.58
CA LEU A 296 -18.94 1.96 3.29
C LEU A 296 -20.44 1.72 3.02
N ALA A 297 -21.20 1.25 4.02
CA ALA A 297 -22.64 1.04 3.85
C ALA A 297 -23.39 2.36 3.54
N LEU A 298 -23.04 3.44 4.25
CA LEU A 298 -23.64 4.75 4.02
C LEU A 298 -23.20 5.39 2.70
N PHE A 299 -22.06 5.00 2.15
CA PHE A 299 -21.52 5.62 0.94
C PHE A 299 -22.50 5.49 -0.25
N SER A 300 -23.21 4.38 -0.39
CA SER A 300 -24.23 4.22 -1.44
C SER A 300 -25.35 5.29 -1.35
N LEU A 301 -25.66 5.77 -0.15
CA LEU A 301 -26.65 6.83 0.06
C LEU A 301 -26.03 8.23 -0.05
N THR A 302 -24.87 8.42 0.55
CA THR A 302 -24.17 9.71 0.57
C THR A 302 -23.62 10.09 -0.80
N ALA A 303 -23.35 9.11 -1.67
CA ALA A 303 -22.95 9.33 -3.07
C ALA A 303 -23.98 10.10 -3.90
N LEU A 304 -25.24 10.17 -3.47
CA LEU A 304 -26.28 10.96 -4.13
C LEU A 304 -26.18 12.46 -3.84
N SER A 305 -25.29 12.89 -2.95
CA SER A 305 -25.14 14.28 -2.52
C SER A 305 -23.66 14.69 -2.50
N LYS A 306 -23.31 15.71 -3.30
CA LYS A 306 -21.92 16.20 -3.38
C LYS A 306 -21.29 16.53 -2.00
N PRO A 307 -21.92 17.31 -1.10
CA PRO A 307 -21.35 17.60 0.21
C PRO A 307 -21.17 16.35 1.08
N LEU A 308 -22.16 15.45 1.09
CA LEU A 308 -22.07 14.22 1.87
C LEU A 308 -21.00 13.27 1.32
N THR A 309 -20.83 13.20 0.01
CA THR A 309 -19.76 12.42 -0.64
C THR A 309 -18.39 12.90 -0.17
N LEU A 310 -18.14 14.22 -0.12
CA LEU A 310 -16.85 14.74 0.33
C LEU A 310 -16.55 14.33 1.78
N VAL A 311 -17.53 14.45 2.67
CA VAL A 311 -17.40 14.00 4.06
C VAL A 311 -17.14 12.48 4.12
N THR A 312 -17.90 11.70 3.35
CA THR A 312 -17.76 10.23 3.32
C THR A 312 -16.38 9.81 2.82
N VAL A 313 -15.87 10.40 1.74
CA VAL A 313 -14.54 10.09 1.18
C VAL A 313 -13.44 10.44 2.18
N PHE A 314 -13.56 11.56 2.88
CA PHE A 314 -12.61 11.94 3.94
C PHE A 314 -12.61 10.93 5.10
N VAL A 315 -13.79 10.60 5.63
CA VAL A 315 -13.94 9.64 6.75
C VAL A 315 -13.55 8.22 6.31
N LEU A 316 -13.81 7.86 5.06
CA LEU A 316 -13.36 6.60 4.45
C LEU A 316 -11.83 6.48 4.49
N GLY A 317 -11.11 7.55 4.14
CA GLY A 317 -9.65 7.60 4.25
C GLY A 317 -9.18 7.34 5.69
N ILE A 318 -9.81 8.01 6.67
CA ILE A 318 -9.51 7.84 8.10
C ILE A 318 -9.76 6.40 8.54
N ALA A 319 -10.93 5.85 8.26
CA ALA A 319 -11.30 4.52 8.70
C ALA A 319 -10.47 3.42 8.01
N ALA A 320 -10.28 3.52 6.70
CA ALA A 320 -9.51 2.55 5.92
C ALA A 320 -8.09 2.40 6.45
N PHE A 321 -7.32 3.48 6.48
CA PHE A 321 -5.92 3.43 6.88
C PHE A 321 -5.71 3.44 8.40
N GLY A 322 -6.74 3.74 9.18
CA GLY A 322 -6.75 3.50 10.62
C GLY A 322 -6.63 2.02 10.99
N THR A 323 -7.04 1.09 10.11
CA THR A 323 -6.92 -0.36 10.34
C THR A 323 -5.48 -0.86 10.18
N VAL A 324 -4.69 -0.23 9.31
CA VAL A 324 -3.38 -0.74 8.84
C VAL A 324 -2.38 -0.95 9.97
N PRO A 325 -2.10 0.02 10.88
CA PRO A 325 -1.14 -0.19 11.94
C PRO A 325 -1.55 -1.31 12.90
N GLY A 326 -2.84 -1.41 13.21
CA GLY A 326 -3.36 -2.43 14.11
C GLY A 326 -3.27 -3.84 13.52
N LEU A 327 -3.61 -4.03 12.25
CA LEU A 327 -3.47 -5.31 11.55
C LEU A 327 -2.01 -5.72 11.46
N GLN A 328 -1.11 -4.78 11.14
CA GLN A 328 0.32 -5.04 11.10
C GLN A 328 0.89 -5.42 12.46
N LEU A 329 0.52 -4.68 13.51
CA LEU A 329 0.95 -4.98 14.88
C LEU A 329 0.43 -6.35 15.35
N HIS A 330 -0.82 -6.69 15.01
CA HIS A 330 -1.38 -8.00 15.34
C HIS A 330 -0.57 -9.13 14.70
N MET A 331 -0.25 -9.03 13.43
CA MET A 331 0.54 -10.04 12.71
C MET A 331 1.94 -10.19 13.30
N LEU A 332 2.64 -9.09 13.60
CA LEU A 332 3.95 -9.11 14.25
C LEU A 332 3.90 -9.75 15.65
N ASN A 333 2.84 -9.49 16.41
CA ASN A 333 2.65 -10.09 17.72
C ASN A 333 2.32 -11.59 17.66
N THR A 334 1.69 -12.05 16.56
CA THR A 334 1.31 -13.44 16.35
C THR A 334 2.49 -14.31 15.90
N ALA A 335 3.46 -13.71 15.21
CA ALA A 335 4.61 -14.40 14.60
C ALA A 335 5.95 -13.74 15.01
N LYS A 336 6.14 -13.55 16.33
CA LYS A 336 7.31 -12.85 16.91
C LYS A 336 8.65 -13.48 16.55
N GLU A 337 8.68 -14.78 16.31
CA GLU A 337 9.88 -15.53 15.97
C GLU A 337 10.37 -15.29 14.52
N ALA A 338 9.48 -14.78 13.67
CA ALA A 338 9.79 -14.50 12.26
C ALA A 338 9.21 -13.12 11.83
N PRO A 339 9.64 -12.02 12.45
CA PRO A 339 9.00 -10.71 12.25
C PRO A 339 9.11 -10.21 10.80
N THR A 340 10.21 -10.52 10.10
CA THR A 340 10.40 -10.14 8.69
C THR A 340 9.40 -10.88 7.80
N LEU A 341 9.27 -12.20 7.96
CA LEU A 341 8.31 -13.00 7.20
C LEU A 341 6.87 -12.60 7.54
N ALA A 342 6.57 -12.38 8.83
CA ALA A 342 5.26 -11.92 9.29
C ALA A 342 4.85 -10.61 8.63
N SER A 343 5.77 -9.64 8.57
CA SER A 343 5.53 -8.36 7.90
C SER A 343 5.27 -8.55 6.39
N THR A 344 6.10 -9.34 5.72
CA THR A 344 5.98 -9.61 4.28
C THR A 344 4.65 -10.32 3.95
N LEU A 345 4.27 -11.31 4.74
CA LEU A 345 3.00 -12.03 4.58
C LEU A 345 1.79 -11.12 4.81
N ASN A 346 1.89 -10.21 5.77
CA ASN A 346 0.81 -9.25 6.00
C ASN A 346 0.67 -8.24 4.85
N ILE A 347 1.78 -7.78 4.26
CA ILE A 347 1.75 -6.96 3.04
C ILE A 347 1.12 -7.75 1.88
N ALA A 348 1.47 -9.03 1.73
CA ALA A 348 0.84 -9.90 0.74
C ALA A 348 -0.67 -10.07 1.01
N ALA A 349 -1.09 -10.19 2.29
CA ALA A 349 -2.50 -10.28 2.67
C ALA A 349 -3.27 -8.98 2.38
N PHE A 350 -2.70 -7.81 2.64
CA PHE A 350 -3.27 -6.52 2.21
C PHE A 350 -3.52 -6.51 0.70
N ASN A 351 -2.52 -6.91 -0.08
CA ASN A 351 -2.62 -6.93 -1.53
C ASN A 351 -3.58 -8.00 -2.05
N LEU A 352 -3.67 -9.16 -1.39
CA LEU A 352 -4.69 -10.16 -1.70
C LEU A 352 -6.10 -9.61 -1.43
N GLY A 353 -6.27 -8.86 -0.33
CA GLY A 353 -7.51 -8.14 -0.03
C GLY A 353 -7.84 -7.09 -1.10
N ASN A 354 -6.84 -6.32 -1.55
CA ASN A 354 -6.99 -5.34 -2.63
C ASN A 354 -7.42 -6.02 -3.93
N ALA A 355 -6.80 -7.14 -4.28
CA ALA A 355 -7.13 -7.91 -5.48
C ALA A 355 -8.57 -8.45 -5.44
N LEU A 356 -8.93 -9.11 -4.34
CA LEU A 356 -10.29 -9.64 -4.13
C LEU A 356 -11.33 -8.51 -4.13
N GLY A 357 -11.05 -7.41 -3.44
CA GLY A 357 -11.95 -6.27 -3.37
C GLY A 357 -12.20 -5.66 -4.75
N ALA A 358 -11.14 -5.36 -5.52
CA ALA A 358 -11.25 -4.83 -6.87
C ALA A 358 -12.04 -5.78 -7.80
N TYR A 359 -11.76 -7.08 -7.71
CA TYR A 359 -12.48 -8.10 -8.49
C TYR A 359 -13.97 -8.17 -8.11
N ILE A 360 -14.28 -8.23 -6.81
CA ILE A 360 -15.67 -8.26 -6.32
C ILE A 360 -16.45 -7.04 -6.81
N GLY A 361 -15.87 -5.84 -6.69
CA GLY A 361 -16.51 -4.61 -7.18
C GLY A 361 -16.79 -4.66 -8.69
N GLY A 362 -15.84 -5.20 -9.48
CA GLY A 362 -16.04 -5.42 -10.92
C GLY A 362 -17.18 -6.37 -11.24
N VAL A 363 -17.24 -7.50 -10.56
CA VAL A 363 -18.33 -8.49 -10.71
C VAL A 363 -19.69 -7.89 -10.35
N VAL A 364 -19.77 -7.07 -9.29
CA VAL A 364 -21.02 -6.39 -8.92
C VAL A 364 -21.51 -5.47 -10.04
N ILE A 365 -20.60 -4.73 -10.68
CA ILE A 365 -20.92 -3.83 -11.79
C ILE A 365 -21.33 -4.64 -13.03
N GLU A 366 -20.57 -5.67 -13.39
CA GLU A 366 -20.78 -6.48 -14.58
C GLU A 366 -22.11 -7.25 -14.53
N LEU A 367 -22.46 -7.83 -13.38
CA LEU A 367 -23.73 -8.53 -13.18
C LEU A 367 -24.92 -7.59 -13.01
N GLY A 368 -24.72 -6.27 -12.90
CA GLY A 368 -25.78 -5.31 -12.62
C GLY A 368 -26.46 -5.54 -11.26
N PHE A 369 -25.78 -6.21 -10.32
CA PHE A 369 -26.35 -6.53 -9.00
C PHE A 369 -26.79 -5.26 -8.27
N ALA A 370 -28.08 -5.19 -7.87
CA ALA A 370 -28.70 -4.05 -7.21
C ALA A 370 -28.40 -2.69 -7.85
N GLY A 371 -28.37 -2.66 -9.20
CA GLY A 371 -28.08 -1.46 -10.00
C GLY A 371 -26.61 -1.29 -10.38
N GLY A 372 -25.75 -2.26 -10.10
CA GLY A 372 -24.34 -2.26 -10.50
C GLY A 372 -23.48 -1.31 -9.65
N LEU A 373 -22.95 -0.23 -10.24
CA LEU A 373 -22.04 0.69 -9.58
C LEU A 373 -22.55 1.27 -8.24
N PRO A 374 -23.83 1.66 -8.08
CA PRO A 374 -24.38 2.13 -6.79
C PRO A 374 -24.33 1.09 -5.66
N ALA A 375 -24.32 -0.21 -5.98
CA ALA A 375 -24.26 -1.28 -4.98
C ALA A 375 -22.85 -1.60 -4.51
N VAL A 376 -21.80 -1.16 -5.22
CA VAL A 376 -20.41 -1.47 -4.91
C VAL A 376 -20.03 -1.10 -3.48
N PRO A 377 -20.35 0.09 -2.92
CA PRO A 377 -20.03 0.41 -1.53
C PRO A 377 -20.76 -0.49 -0.51
N TRP A 378 -21.98 -0.92 -0.81
CA TRP A 378 -22.71 -1.89 0.01
C TRP A 378 -21.99 -3.23 0.11
N VAL A 379 -21.57 -3.79 -1.01
CA VAL A 379 -20.81 -5.04 -1.07
C VAL A 379 -19.45 -4.88 -0.38
N ALA A 380 -18.83 -3.71 -0.51
CA ALA A 380 -17.62 -3.35 0.22
C ALA A 380 -17.81 -3.45 1.74
N SER A 381 -18.95 -2.95 2.26
CA SER A 381 -19.27 -3.05 3.68
C SER A 381 -19.42 -4.50 4.16
N LEU A 382 -20.04 -5.37 3.36
CA LEU A 382 -20.16 -6.80 3.67
C LEU A 382 -18.79 -7.49 3.71
N THR A 383 -17.89 -7.15 2.80
CA THR A 383 -16.51 -7.66 2.82
C THR A 383 -15.80 -7.28 4.11
N THR A 384 -15.93 -6.02 4.55
CA THR A 384 -15.33 -5.56 5.82
C THR A 384 -15.98 -6.22 7.05
N LEU A 385 -17.30 -6.49 6.99
CA LEU A 385 -18.00 -7.22 8.04
C LEU A 385 -17.43 -8.63 8.25
N ILE A 386 -17.07 -9.34 7.18
CA ILE A 386 -16.33 -10.62 7.27
C ILE A 386 -15.00 -10.41 8.00
N GLY A 387 -14.29 -9.31 7.75
CA GLY A 387 -13.07 -8.93 8.47
C GLY A 387 -13.30 -8.75 9.99
N ILE A 388 -14.44 -8.17 10.39
CA ILE A 388 -14.84 -8.08 11.81
C ILE A 388 -15.00 -9.47 12.42
N LEU A 389 -15.65 -10.41 11.71
CA LEU A 389 -15.83 -11.79 12.20
C LEU A 389 -14.48 -12.49 12.45
N PHE A 390 -13.53 -12.37 11.51
CA PHE A 390 -12.17 -12.87 11.70
C PHE A 390 -11.44 -12.17 12.86
N THR A 391 -11.65 -10.87 13.04
CA THR A 391 -11.06 -10.10 14.15
C THR A 391 -11.59 -10.57 15.51
N LEU A 392 -12.89 -10.85 15.63
CA LEU A 392 -13.50 -11.44 16.81
C LEU A 392 -12.95 -12.85 17.08
N TRP A 393 -12.75 -13.65 16.04
CA TRP A 393 -12.13 -14.97 16.18
C TRP A 393 -10.68 -14.87 16.64
N GLY A 394 -9.86 -14.01 16.04
CA GLY A 394 -8.49 -13.75 16.47
C GLY A 394 -8.39 -13.31 17.95
N ALA A 395 -9.31 -12.43 18.39
CA ALA A 395 -9.39 -12.01 19.78
C ALA A 395 -9.69 -13.19 20.75
N ARG A 396 -10.55 -14.12 20.34
CA ARG A 396 -10.86 -15.34 21.12
C ARG A 396 -9.63 -16.26 21.21
N LEU A 397 -8.93 -16.51 20.10
CA LEU A 397 -7.72 -17.34 20.09
C LEU A 397 -6.64 -16.77 21.00
N GLN A 398 -6.43 -15.45 20.99
CA GLN A 398 -5.45 -14.83 21.87
C GLN A 398 -5.82 -14.98 23.36
N LYS A 399 -7.10 -14.84 23.72
CA LYS A 399 -7.57 -15.05 25.09
C LYS A 399 -7.40 -16.50 25.54
N GLN A 400 -7.59 -17.47 24.65
CA GLN A 400 -7.37 -18.89 24.97
C GLN A 400 -5.89 -19.18 25.20
N ALA A 401 -5.01 -18.67 24.32
CA ALA A 401 -3.56 -18.82 24.47
C ALA A 401 -2.97 -18.15 25.73
N ALA A 402 -3.64 -17.12 26.26
CA ALA A 402 -3.22 -16.46 27.51
C ALA A 402 -3.70 -17.19 28.78
N ARG A 403 -4.58 -18.19 28.64
CA ARG A 403 -5.12 -19.01 29.76
C ARG A 403 -4.48 -20.40 29.85
N SER A 404 -3.84 -20.86 28.75
CA SER A 404 -3.01 -22.08 28.68
C SER A 404 -1.56 -21.79 29.03
#